data_21489c2ac4490fc50b92f8faa04486cd
#
_entry.id   21489c2ac4490fc50b92f8faa04486cd
#
_cell.length_a   1.000
_cell.length_b   1.000
_cell.length_c   1.000
_cell.angle_alpha   90.00
_cell.angle_beta   90.00
_cell.angle_gamma   90.00
#
_symmetry.space_group_name_H-M   'P 1'
#
loop_
_entity.id
_entity.type
_entity.pdbx_description
1 polymer ?
#
loop_
_entity_poly.entity_id
_entity_poly.type
_entity_poly.pdbx_seq_one_letter_code
_entity_poly.pdbx_strand_id
1 'polypeptide(L)'
;MAKLTMLLAKGPGRPDGDLQDRLTVRLALSAQGQIDSMAYDSDPSPWLATRNRPGVDDKKSELIRLDEGWALQSIVSEDDPLWAFEGHVFRPGELVRLLRPDGEELLFRIVASMPD
;
A
#
# COMPACT_ATOMS: atom_id res chain seq x y z
N MET A 1 4.84 -14.53 -4.56
CA MET A 1 4.05 -13.36 -4.13
C MET A 1 4.15 -13.20 -2.62
N ALA A 2 4.02 -11.99 -2.17
CA ALA A 2 3.99 -11.67 -0.75
C ALA A 2 2.71 -10.90 -0.43
N LYS A 3 2.20 -11.09 0.79
CA LYS A 3 1.10 -10.33 1.34
C LYS A 3 1.63 -9.52 2.50
N LEU A 4 1.67 -8.21 2.33
CA LEU A 4 2.14 -7.28 3.37
C LEU A 4 0.96 -6.79 4.19
N THR A 5 1.08 -6.82 5.50
CA THR A 5 0.13 -6.21 6.41
C THR A 5 0.78 -5.02 7.07
N MET A 6 0.12 -3.87 7.00
CA MET A 6 0.62 -2.60 7.53
C MET A 6 -0.42 -1.97 8.43
N LEU A 7 0.04 -1.27 9.46
CA LEU A 7 -0.82 -0.51 10.36
C LEU A 7 -0.44 0.96 10.29
N LEU A 8 -1.44 1.84 10.45
CA LEU A 8 -1.20 3.28 10.38
C LEU A 8 -0.28 3.72 11.51
N ALA A 9 0.87 4.30 11.14
CA ALA A 9 1.84 4.85 12.07
C ALA A 9 1.62 6.35 12.31
N LYS A 10 1.12 7.08 11.30
CA LYS A 10 0.82 8.51 11.39
C LYS A 10 -0.12 8.93 10.27
N GLY A 11 -1.08 9.78 10.59
CA GLY A 11 -2.00 10.36 9.61
C GLY A 11 -2.72 11.57 10.17
N PRO A 12 -3.56 12.25 9.36
CA PRO A 12 -4.34 13.41 9.81
C PRO A 12 -5.20 13.05 11.01
N GLY A 13 -5.09 13.83 12.10
CA GLY A 13 -5.80 13.56 13.34
C GLY A 13 -5.31 12.33 14.10
N ARG A 14 -4.24 11.68 13.63
CA ARG A 14 -3.68 10.47 14.24
C ARG A 14 -2.16 10.58 14.31
N PRO A 15 -1.61 11.47 15.16
CA PRO A 15 -0.15 11.66 15.21
C PRO A 15 0.62 10.43 15.70
N ASP A 16 -0.04 9.57 16.49
CA ASP A 16 0.55 8.32 17.01
C ASP A 16 0.03 7.08 16.28
N GLY A 17 -0.68 7.29 15.16
CA GLY A 17 -1.22 6.20 14.36
C GLY A 17 -2.53 5.64 14.88
N ASP A 18 -2.90 4.49 14.31
CA ASP A 18 -4.13 3.79 14.68
C ASP A 18 -3.92 2.30 14.36
N LEU A 19 -3.87 1.46 15.38
CA LEU A 19 -3.65 0.02 15.21
C LEU A 19 -4.84 -0.68 14.54
N GLN A 20 -5.98 0.00 14.45
CA GLN A 20 -7.17 -0.54 13.79
C GLN A 20 -7.28 -0.11 12.33
N ASP A 21 -6.40 0.78 11.87
CA ASP A 21 -6.32 1.17 10.46
C ASP A 21 -5.28 0.29 9.78
N ARG A 22 -5.75 -0.66 9.00
CA ARG A 22 -4.91 -1.71 8.40
C ARG A 22 -4.92 -1.58 6.89
N LEU A 23 -3.74 -1.71 6.29
CA LEU A 23 -3.58 -1.80 4.84
C LEU A 23 -2.91 -3.13 4.52
N THR A 24 -3.53 -3.90 3.65
CA THR A 24 -3.00 -5.17 3.17
C THR A 24 -2.71 -5.04 1.69
N VAL A 25 -1.49 -5.36 1.27
CA VAL A 25 -1.08 -5.26 -0.13
C VAL A 25 -0.45 -6.57 -0.58
N ARG A 26 -0.90 -7.06 -1.73
CA ARG A 26 -0.37 -8.26 -2.37
C ARG A 26 0.55 -7.83 -3.51
N LEU A 27 1.81 -8.24 -3.46
CA LEU A 27 2.82 -7.85 -4.45
C LEU A 27 3.96 -8.87 -4.50
N ALA A 28 4.82 -8.76 -5.51
CA ALA A 28 6.05 -9.54 -5.58
C ALA A 28 7.23 -8.68 -5.14
N LEU A 29 8.09 -9.25 -4.33
CA LEU A 29 9.30 -8.59 -3.83
C LEU A 29 10.55 -9.27 -4.38
N SER A 30 11.58 -8.47 -4.67
CA SER A 30 12.90 -8.96 -5.00
C SER A 30 13.60 -9.51 -3.75
N ALA A 31 14.75 -10.15 -3.94
CA ALA A 31 15.57 -10.64 -2.83
C ALA A 31 16.02 -9.50 -1.90
N GLN A 32 16.12 -8.27 -2.42
CA GLN A 32 16.49 -7.09 -1.66
C GLN A 32 15.32 -6.42 -0.94
N GLY A 33 14.10 -6.98 -1.08
CA GLY A 33 12.91 -6.42 -0.44
C GLY A 33 12.29 -5.24 -1.18
N GLN A 34 12.61 -5.06 -2.44
CA GLN A 34 12.00 -4.02 -3.28
C GLN A 34 10.91 -4.62 -4.15
N ILE A 35 9.98 -3.77 -4.62
CA ILE A 35 8.92 -4.24 -5.51
C ILE A 35 9.54 -4.74 -6.81
N ASP A 36 9.18 -5.96 -7.20
CA ASP A 36 9.73 -6.60 -8.40
C ASP A 36 8.92 -6.17 -9.62
N SER A 37 9.44 -5.18 -10.36
CA SER A 37 8.74 -4.61 -11.51
C SER A 37 8.66 -5.61 -12.68
N MET A 38 9.62 -6.50 -12.81
CA MET A 38 9.56 -7.53 -13.87
C MET A 38 8.44 -8.53 -13.59
N ALA A 39 8.28 -8.92 -12.33
CA ALA A 39 7.16 -9.78 -11.94
C ALA A 39 5.82 -9.08 -12.17
N TYR A 40 5.74 -7.78 -11.89
CA TYR A 40 4.54 -7.00 -12.14
C TYR A 40 4.18 -6.99 -13.63
N ASP A 41 5.15 -6.70 -14.48
CA ASP A 41 4.94 -6.60 -15.94
C ASP A 41 4.52 -7.96 -16.55
N SER A 42 4.91 -9.06 -15.92
CA SER A 42 4.61 -10.42 -16.39
C SER A 42 3.32 -10.99 -15.81
N ASP A 43 2.74 -10.35 -14.81
CA ASP A 43 1.56 -10.88 -14.11
C ASP A 43 0.28 -10.36 -14.77
N PRO A 44 -0.58 -11.23 -15.31
CA PRO A 44 -1.85 -10.82 -15.90
C PRO A 44 -2.90 -10.43 -14.86
N SER A 45 -2.68 -10.76 -13.58
CA SER A 45 -3.65 -10.50 -12.51
C SER A 45 -3.28 -9.22 -11.77
N PRO A 46 -4.28 -8.43 -11.34
CA PRO A 46 -4.01 -7.21 -10.59
C PRO A 46 -3.43 -7.51 -9.21
N TRP A 47 -2.54 -6.66 -8.75
CA TRP A 47 -2.00 -6.71 -7.39
C TRP A 47 -2.91 -5.86 -6.50
N LEU A 48 -3.68 -6.50 -5.64
CA LEU A 48 -4.76 -5.87 -4.90
C LEU A 48 -4.29 -5.38 -3.53
N ALA A 49 -4.90 -4.28 -3.10
CA ALA A 49 -4.72 -3.74 -1.77
C ALA A 49 -6.09 -3.48 -1.14
N THR A 50 -6.18 -3.68 0.18
CA THR A 50 -7.41 -3.44 0.92
C THR A 50 -7.08 -2.66 2.19
N ARG A 51 -7.82 -1.56 2.42
CA ARG A 51 -7.72 -0.79 3.64
C ARG A 51 -8.95 -1.03 4.49
N ASN A 52 -8.74 -1.49 5.71
CA ASN A 52 -9.80 -1.79 6.69
C ASN A 52 -9.73 -0.80 7.84
N ARG A 53 -10.86 -0.18 8.17
CA ARG A 53 -11.00 0.72 9.32
C ARG A 53 -12.34 0.46 10.01
N PRO A 54 -12.41 0.57 11.36
CA PRO A 54 -13.67 0.37 12.06
C PRO A 54 -14.71 1.41 11.63
N GLY A 55 -15.96 0.97 11.44
CA GLY A 55 -17.09 1.86 11.15
C GLY A 55 -17.09 2.47 9.75
N VAL A 56 -16.18 2.06 8.88
CA VAL A 56 -16.08 2.55 7.50
C VAL A 56 -15.97 1.36 6.57
N ASP A 57 -16.56 1.46 5.38
CA ASP A 57 -16.45 0.41 4.38
C ASP A 57 -14.98 0.23 3.95
N ASP A 58 -14.60 -1.02 3.66
CA ASP A 58 -13.28 -1.32 3.15
C ASP A 58 -13.03 -0.62 1.84
N LYS A 59 -11.82 -0.08 1.69
CA LYS A 59 -11.37 0.50 0.42
C LYS A 59 -10.51 -0.50 -0.30
N LYS A 60 -10.90 -0.81 -1.53
CA LYS A 60 -10.17 -1.75 -2.39
C LYS A 60 -9.49 -1.00 -3.51
N SER A 61 -8.22 -1.32 -3.73
CA SER A 61 -7.38 -0.65 -4.71
C SER A 61 -6.52 -1.67 -5.43
N GLU A 62 -5.93 -1.21 -6.51
CA GLU A 62 -4.95 -1.95 -7.28
C GLU A 62 -3.62 -1.21 -7.22
N LEU A 63 -2.52 -1.92 -6.98
CA LEU A 63 -1.20 -1.35 -7.10
C LEU A 63 -0.84 -1.25 -8.57
N ILE A 64 -0.56 -0.04 -9.03
CA ILE A 64 -0.22 0.22 -10.43
C ILE A 64 1.16 0.85 -10.54
N ARG A 65 1.81 0.61 -11.67
CA ARG A 65 3.11 1.17 -11.97
C ARG A 65 2.95 2.52 -12.67
N LEU A 66 3.69 3.51 -12.17
CA LEU A 66 3.81 4.83 -12.79
C LEU A 66 5.20 4.96 -13.42
N ASP A 67 5.42 6.03 -14.19
CA ASP A 67 6.73 6.28 -14.79
C ASP A 67 7.83 6.41 -13.75
N GLU A 68 7.52 6.97 -12.57
CA GLU A 68 8.50 7.23 -11.51
C GLU A 68 8.16 6.53 -10.19
N GLY A 69 7.43 5.43 -10.23
CA GLY A 69 7.13 4.71 -9.00
C GLY A 69 5.84 3.94 -9.05
N TRP A 70 5.15 3.88 -7.93
CA TRP A 70 3.96 3.06 -7.73
C TRP A 70 2.84 3.89 -7.13
N ALA A 71 1.60 3.46 -7.36
CA ALA A 71 0.43 4.11 -6.78
C ALA A 71 -0.67 3.09 -6.51
N LEU A 72 -1.57 3.45 -5.59
CA LEU A 72 -2.81 2.71 -5.36
C LEU A 72 -3.94 3.43 -6.08
N GLN A 73 -4.65 2.70 -6.93
CA GLN A 73 -5.80 3.20 -7.68
C GLN A 73 -7.06 2.47 -7.22
N SER A 74 -8.11 3.22 -6.87
CA SER A 74 -9.38 2.60 -6.49
C SER A 74 -9.93 1.75 -7.62
N ILE A 75 -10.41 0.54 -7.29
CA ILE A 75 -11.09 -0.32 -8.25
C ILE A 75 -12.61 -0.13 -8.22
N VAL A 76 -13.10 0.73 -7.34
CA VAL A 76 -14.53 0.99 -7.14
C VAL A 76 -14.96 2.30 -7.78
N SER A 77 -14.11 3.34 -7.73
CA SER A 77 -14.44 4.66 -8.25
C SER A 77 -13.22 5.26 -8.97
N GLU A 78 -13.43 5.65 -10.23
CA GLU A 78 -12.41 6.33 -11.02
C GLU A 78 -12.18 7.77 -10.54
N ASP A 79 -13.12 8.32 -9.77
CA ASP A 79 -13.03 9.69 -9.25
C ASP A 79 -12.17 9.78 -7.99
N ASP A 80 -11.85 8.66 -7.35
CA ASP A 80 -10.96 8.65 -6.20
C ASP A 80 -9.53 9.01 -6.65
N PRO A 81 -8.83 9.87 -5.88
CA PRO A 81 -7.48 10.25 -6.23
C PRO A 81 -6.52 9.08 -6.13
N LEU A 82 -5.47 9.10 -6.95
CA LEU A 82 -4.38 8.16 -6.81
C LEU A 82 -3.58 8.49 -5.55
N TRP A 83 -3.19 7.44 -4.81
CA TRP A 83 -2.26 7.57 -3.70
C TRP A 83 -0.90 7.06 -4.16
N ALA A 84 0.10 7.93 -4.22
CA ALA A 84 1.47 7.48 -4.47
C ALA A 84 1.87 6.51 -3.36
N PHE A 85 2.45 5.37 -3.74
CA PHE A 85 2.82 4.29 -2.82
C PHE A 85 4.35 4.26 -2.76
N GLU A 86 4.91 4.81 -1.68
CA GLU A 86 6.35 5.03 -1.60
C GLU A 86 6.95 4.30 -0.41
N GLY A 87 7.96 3.49 -0.68
CA GLY A 87 8.74 2.79 0.33
C GLY A 87 10.10 2.48 -0.23
N HIS A 88 11.04 2.16 0.65
CA HIS A 88 12.40 1.85 0.25
C HIS A 88 12.67 0.35 0.27
N VAL A 89 12.39 -0.27 1.41
CA VAL A 89 12.47 -1.73 1.59
C VAL A 89 11.18 -2.18 2.24
N PHE A 90 10.55 -3.23 1.69
CA PHE A 90 9.23 -3.67 2.13
C PHE A 90 9.37 -4.88 3.06
N ARG A 91 9.81 -4.62 4.29
CA ARG A 91 10.01 -5.61 5.35
C ARG A 91 9.33 -5.17 6.64
N PRO A 92 8.98 -6.10 7.54
CA PRO A 92 8.43 -5.71 8.84
C PRO A 92 9.32 -4.71 9.57
N GLY A 93 8.70 -3.68 10.12
CA GLY A 93 9.38 -2.56 10.77
C GLY A 93 9.60 -1.34 9.89
N GLU A 94 9.57 -1.50 8.57
CA GLU A 94 9.77 -0.40 7.64
C GLU A 94 8.49 0.41 7.43
N LEU A 95 8.65 1.69 7.07
CA LEU A 95 7.54 2.60 6.81
C LEU A 95 7.25 2.68 5.32
N VAL A 96 5.97 2.80 4.99
CA VAL A 96 5.47 3.04 3.64
C VAL A 96 4.61 4.30 3.68
N ARG A 97 4.87 5.21 2.76
CA ARG A 97 4.13 6.46 2.66
C ARG A 97 3.09 6.39 1.56
N LEU A 98 1.87 6.81 1.87
CA LEU A 98 0.83 7.07 0.89
C LEU A 98 0.66 8.58 0.78
N LEU A 99 0.77 9.12 -0.43
CA LEU A 99 0.69 10.55 -0.67
C LEU A 99 -0.35 10.85 -1.74
N ARG A 100 -1.33 11.71 -1.40
CA ARG A 100 -2.34 12.21 -2.34
C ARG A 100 -1.81 13.41 -3.12
N PRO A 101 -2.39 13.68 -4.31
CA PRO A 101 -2.02 14.87 -5.08
C PRO A 101 -2.24 16.19 -4.33
N ASP A 102 -3.17 16.24 -3.36
CA ASP A 102 -3.43 17.45 -2.56
C ASP A 102 -2.45 17.61 -1.39
N GLY A 103 -1.49 16.68 -1.23
CA GLY A 103 -0.49 16.74 -0.18
C GLY A 103 -0.84 15.98 1.09
N GLU A 104 -2.03 15.39 1.18
CA GLU A 104 -2.36 14.54 2.33
C GLU A 104 -1.44 13.32 2.36
N GLU A 105 -0.89 13.02 3.54
CA GLU A 105 0.10 11.97 3.73
C GLU A 105 -0.33 11.01 4.82
N LEU A 106 -0.17 9.71 4.53
CA LEU A 106 -0.36 8.65 5.51
C LEU A 106 0.93 7.85 5.59
N LEU A 107 1.37 7.52 6.81
CA LEU A 107 2.50 6.62 7.03
C LEU A 107 1.99 5.33 7.63
N PHE A 108 2.30 4.23 6.98
CA PHE A 108 1.99 2.89 7.45
C PHE A 108 3.28 2.17 7.82
N ARG A 109 3.22 1.35 8.87
CA ARG A 109 4.35 0.48 9.25
C ARG A 109 4.03 -0.95 8.88
N ILE A 110 4.94 -1.59 8.17
CA ILE A 110 4.80 -3.01 7.83
C ILE A 110 4.99 -3.82 9.12
N VAL A 111 4.00 -4.65 9.46
CA VAL A 111 4.04 -5.48 10.65
C VAL A 111 4.16 -6.96 10.34
N ALA A 112 3.84 -7.36 9.11
CA ALA A 112 3.95 -8.75 8.69
C ALA A 112 4.16 -8.84 7.18
N SER A 113 4.91 -9.84 6.76
CA SER A 113 5.09 -10.21 5.35
C SER A 113 4.97 -11.71 5.27
N MET A 114 3.98 -12.19 4.53
CA MET A 114 3.70 -13.62 4.42
C MET A 114 3.71 -14.05 2.96
N PRO A 115 4.14 -15.29 2.68
CA PRO A 115 3.98 -15.85 1.34
C PRO A 115 2.50 -15.93 0.98
N ASP A 116 2.23 -15.72 -0.29
CA ASP A 116 0.85 -15.74 -0.78
C ASP A 116 0.75 -16.55 -2.07
#